data_5557a679683b52e2002f514fce0b8d64
#
_entry.id   5557a679683b52e2002f514fce0b8d64
#
_cell.length_a   1.000
_cell.length_b   1.000
_cell.length_c   1.000
_cell.angle_alpha   90.00
_cell.angle_beta   90.00
_cell.angle_gamma   90.00
#
_symmetry.space_group_name_H-M   'P 1'
#
loop_
_entity.id
_entity.type
_entity.pdbx_description
1 polymer ?
#
loop_
_entity_poly.entity_id
_entity_poly.type
_entity_poly.pdbx_seq_one_letter_code
_entity_poly.pdbx_strand_id
1 'polypeptide(L)'
;MFSNIYRAALGITCYCEGHCPDDRQNGTCEGRPGGHCFSAVEEVWDAEAGEYIPEFSFGCLPPDEQGFMQCKGYLVPHLQGKNIICCNDTALCNKDIFPMYKPRPTVPPDPIAIASGAPLIVLAASLSVCLTVFSIATVVVYHRYRRKERGPCLVPSQGTLKDLIDQSSGSGSGLPLLVQRTIAKQLALSQCVGRGRYGEVWLARWRGEKVAVKVFFTLEEASWFRETEIYQTVLMRHDNILGFIAADIKGTGSWTQMLLITDYHERGSLHDYLQTTVLDHPALLAICSSIASGVAHLHTEIFGTRGKPAIAHRDIKSRNILVKRNGECAIADFGLAVRFISESGEIDIAPNTRVGTRRYMAPEVLDETLNTSSFDSFKMADMYSVGLVLWEVCRRCVTGGKVSTAEPYALPYHDAVPSDPDFEDMRLAVCVKRLRPIVPARWENDPVLFALSKLMTECWHGNPAVRLTALRVKKTMSKLHIDNAIKIV
;
A
#
# COMPACT_ATOMS: atom_id res chain seq x y z
N MET A 1 31.07 -39.03 2.50
CA MET A 1 30.33 -37.87 1.92
C MET A 1 28.92 -38.22 1.42
N PHE A 2 28.41 -39.42 1.59
CA PHE A 2 27.07 -39.84 1.08
C PHE A 2 25.96 -39.90 2.14
N SER A 3 26.27 -39.57 3.42
CA SER A 3 25.30 -39.68 4.53
C SER A 3 24.45 -38.41 4.77
N ASN A 4 24.79 -37.26 4.19
CA ASN A 4 24.09 -35.99 4.45
C ASN A 4 23.01 -35.63 3.41
N ILE A 5 22.93 -36.35 2.29
CA ILE A 5 21.96 -36.03 1.23
C ILE A 5 20.60 -36.70 1.48
N TYR A 6 20.54 -37.79 2.25
CA TYR A 6 19.31 -38.51 2.56
C TYR A 6 18.52 -37.94 3.76
N ARG A 7 19.12 -37.07 4.60
CA ARG A 7 18.43 -36.46 5.75
C ARG A 7 17.55 -35.25 5.38
N ALA A 8 17.73 -34.66 4.21
CA ALA A 8 16.95 -33.50 3.76
C ALA A 8 15.56 -33.84 3.21
N ALA A 9 15.23 -35.12 3.05
CA ALA A 9 13.94 -35.57 2.48
C ALA A 9 12.92 -36.04 3.55
N LEU A 10 13.31 -36.19 4.82
CA LEU A 10 12.41 -36.59 5.90
C LEU A 10 12.17 -35.36 6.82
N GLY A 11 10.90 -35.09 7.12
CA GLY A 11 10.54 -34.05 8.09
C GLY A 11 11.12 -34.34 9.48
N ILE A 12 11.36 -33.28 10.28
CA ILE A 12 11.83 -33.42 11.65
C ILE A 12 10.65 -33.71 12.57
N THR A 13 10.84 -34.67 13.51
CA THR A 13 9.87 -34.94 14.58
C THR A 13 10.19 -34.08 15.79
N CYS A 14 9.24 -33.28 16.26
CA CYS A 14 9.37 -32.38 17.40
C CYS A 14 8.49 -32.82 18.58
N TYR A 15 8.88 -32.47 19.79
CA TYR A 15 7.99 -32.52 20.95
C TYR A 15 6.93 -31.42 20.85
N CYS A 16 5.71 -31.72 21.26
CA CYS A 16 4.57 -30.84 21.12
C CYS A 16 3.75 -30.81 22.41
N GLU A 17 3.55 -29.58 22.94
CA GLU A 17 2.73 -29.29 24.12
C GLU A 17 2.19 -27.85 23.99
N GLY A 18 0.89 -27.66 24.25
CA GLY A 18 0.22 -26.37 24.08
C GLY A 18 -0.04 -25.94 22.63
N HIS A 19 0.76 -26.41 21.65
CA HIS A 19 0.61 -26.09 20.21
C HIS A 19 0.77 -27.36 19.35
N CYS A 20 -0.13 -28.32 19.55
CA CYS A 20 -0.14 -29.57 18.81
C CYS A 20 -1.15 -29.53 17.65
N PRO A 21 -0.81 -30.10 16.46
CA PRO A 21 -1.80 -30.35 15.43
C PRO A 21 -2.83 -31.40 15.88
N ASP A 22 -4.06 -31.34 15.35
CA ASP A 22 -5.14 -32.30 15.56
C ASP A 22 -5.70 -32.36 17.01
N ASP A 23 -5.77 -31.25 17.75
CA ASP A 23 -6.35 -31.12 19.10
C ASP A 23 -5.79 -32.12 20.14
N ARG A 24 -4.59 -32.63 19.91
CA ARG A 24 -3.88 -33.47 20.90
C ARG A 24 -3.26 -32.58 21.98
N GLN A 25 -3.52 -32.91 23.25
CA GLN A 25 -2.98 -32.10 24.36
C GLN A 25 -1.47 -32.16 24.51
N ASN A 26 -0.85 -33.33 24.30
CA ASN A 26 0.61 -33.53 24.34
C ASN A 26 1.02 -34.64 23.37
N GLY A 27 2.23 -34.56 22.79
CA GLY A 27 2.71 -35.63 21.92
C GLY A 27 3.91 -35.25 21.07
N THR A 28 3.85 -35.66 19.82
CA THR A 28 4.87 -35.33 18.82
C THR A 28 4.20 -34.78 17.57
N CYS A 29 4.81 -33.81 16.93
CA CYS A 29 4.43 -33.32 15.62
C CYS A 29 5.52 -33.57 14.59
N GLU A 30 5.12 -33.78 13.33
CA GLU A 30 6.05 -33.94 12.21
C GLU A 30 6.14 -32.65 11.41
N GLY A 31 7.32 -32.02 11.44
CA GLY A 31 7.61 -30.86 10.60
C GLY A 31 7.80 -31.25 9.14
N ARG A 32 7.47 -30.36 8.21
CA ARG A 32 7.81 -30.55 6.79
C ARG A 32 9.33 -30.53 6.58
N PRO A 33 9.85 -31.11 5.48
CA PRO A 33 11.28 -31.04 5.17
C PRO A 33 11.80 -29.60 5.20
N GLY A 34 12.86 -29.33 5.98
CA GLY A 34 13.38 -27.99 6.20
C GLY A 34 12.70 -27.19 7.34
N GLY A 35 11.71 -27.75 8.01
CA GLY A 35 11.08 -27.16 9.20
C GLY A 35 11.95 -27.19 10.44
N HIS A 36 11.51 -26.53 11.52
CA HIS A 36 12.20 -26.42 12.80
C HIS A 36 11.27 -26.84 13.94
N CYS A 37 11.85 -27.39 15.01
CA CYS A 37 11.18 -27.52 16.29
C CYS A 37 11.34 -26.22 17.09
N PHE A 38 10.33 -25.82 17.85
CA PHE A 38 10.42 -24.66 18.72
C PHE A 38 10.07 -24.99 20.16
N SER A 39 10.66 -24.23 21.08
CA SER A 39 10.25 -24.07 22.47
C SER A 39 10.05 -22.57 22.72
N ALA A 40 8.90 -22.19 23.22
CA ALA A 40 8.56 -20.81 23.54
C ALA A 40 8.10 -20.67 24.98
N VAL A 41 8.31 -19.48 25.57
CA VAL A 41 7.79 -19.09 26.89
C VAL A 41 7.07 -17.75 26.74
N GLU A 42 5.91 -17.65 27.37
CA GLU A 42 5.11 -16.42 27.47
C GLU A 42 4.60 -16.25 28.89
N GLU A 43 4.70 -15.05 29.46
CA GLU A 43 4.07 -14.71 30.73
C GLU A 43 2.59 -14.46 30.56
N VAL A 44 1.75 -15.30 31.17
CA VAL A 44 0.29 -15.20 31.19
C VAL A 44 -0.16 -14.74 32.58
N TRP A 45 -1.16 -13.86 32.62
CA TRP A 45 -1.74 -13.41 33.90
C TRP A 45 -2.58 -14.50 34.52
N ASP A 46 -2.17 -14.98 35.69
CA ASP A 46 -2.98 -15.88 36.50
C ASP A 46 -3.89 -15.07 37.43
N ALA A 47 -5.21 -15.20 37.20
CA ALA A 47 -6.21 -14.46 37.96
C ALA A 47 -6.37 -15.01 39.41
N GLU A 48 -6.01 -16.29 39.67
CA GLU A 48 -6.09 -16.91 40.99
C GLU A 48 -4.85 -16.56 41.84
N ALA A 49 -3.67 -16.56 41.23
CA ALA A 49 -2.42 -16.19 41.90
C ALA A 49 -2.21 -14.65 41.96
N GLY A 50 -2.86 -13.88 41.09
CA GLY A 50 -2.72 -12.42 41.01
C GLY A 50 -1.32 -11.98 40.51
N GLU A 51 -0.63 -12.85 39.77
CA GLU A 51 0.72 -12.59 39.25
C GLU A 51 0.88 -13.15 37.84
N TYR A 52 1.96 -12.73 37.15
CA TYR A 52 2.34 -13.29 35.86
C TYR A 52 3.12 -14.58 36.05
N ILE A 53 2.63 -15.68 35.49
CA ILE A 53 3.30 -16.98 35.50
C ILE A 53 3.81 -17.33 34.10
N PRO A 54 5.00 -17.97 33.96
CA PRO A 54 5.52 -18.40 32.67
C PRO A 54 4.79 -19.65 32.19
N GLU A 55 4.20 -19.57 31.01
CA GLU A 55 3.63 -20.70 30.28
C GLU A 55 4.57 -21.12 29.15
N PHE A 56 4.91 -22.41 29.08
CA PHE A 56 5.78 -22.97 28.04
C PHE A 56 4.94 -23.67 26.98
N SER A 57 5.32 -23.50 25.73
CA SER A 57 4.73 -24.19 24.59
C SER A 57 5.80 -24.75 23.65
N PHE A 58 5.53 -25.89 23.05
CA PHE A 58 6.44 -26.65 22.21
C PHE A 58 5.73 -27.09 20.93
N GLY A 59 6.44 -27.14 19.79
CA GLY A 59 5.80 -27.57 18.55
C GLY A 59 6.71 -27.58 17.33
N CYS A 60 6.07 -27.69 16.14
CA CYS A 60 6.71 -27.71 14.84
C CYS A 60 6.43 -26.39 14.09
N LEU A 61 7.46 -25.81 13.45
CA LEU A 61 7.34 -24.68 12.55
C LEU A 61 7.60 -25.13 11.11
N PRO A 62 6.75 -24.75 10.14
CA PRO A 62 6.97 -25.05 8.73
C PRO A 62 8.16 -24.25 8.17
N PRO A 63 8.83 -24.73 7.09
CA PRO A 63 10.01 -24.08 6.52
C PRO A 63 9.73 -22.74 5.86
N ASP A 64 8.50 -22.54 5.34
CA ASP A 64 8.16 -21.43 4.44
C ASP A 64 7.43 -20.27 5.12
N GLU A 65 6.94 -20.45 6.31
CA GLU A 65 6.21 -19.42 7.04
C GLU A 65 7.09 -18.86 8.15
N GLN A 66 7.71 -17.69 7.91
CA GLN A 66 8.17 -16.76 8.96
C GLN A 66 8.91 -17.37 10.18
N GLY A 67 9.11 -18.70 10.22
CA GLY A 67 9.77 -19.42 11.28
C GLY A 67 11.19 -18.90 11.54
N PHE A 68 11.87 -18.41 10.50
CA PHE A 68 13.21 -17.83 10.62
C PHE A 68 13.23 -16.51 11.44
N MET A 69 12.15 -15.71 11.37
CA MET A 69 12.02 -14.48 12.16
C MET A 69 11.57 -14.79 13.60
N GLN A 70 10.70 -15.76 13.78
CA GLN A 70 10.24 -16.19 15.12
C GLN A 70 11.39 -16.82 15.90
N CYS A 71 12.22 -17.63 15.25
CA CYS A 71 13.39 -18.27 15.87
C CYS A 71 14.51 -17.30 16.27
N LYS A 72 14.42 -16.03 15.91
CA LYS A 72 15.39 -14.97 16.25
C LYS A 72 14.88 -14.01 17.33
N GLY A 73 13.99 -14.44 18.19
CA GLY A 73 13.44 -13.63 19.29
C GLY A 73 14.52 -12.97 20.18
N TYR A 74 15.69 -13.58 20.30
CA TYR A 74 16.85 -13.01 21.03
C TYR A 74 17.42 -11.72 20.40
N LEU A 75 17.12 -11.44 19.13
CA LEU A 75 17.54 -10.21 18.44
C LEU A 75 16.65 -9.01 18.75
N VAL A 76 15.55 -9.21 19.50
CA VAL A 76 14.60 -8.14 19.86
C VAL A 76 14.70 -7.85 21.36
N PRO A 77 15.63 -6.98 21.80
CA PRO A 77 15.96 -6.78 23.22
C PRO A 77 14.82 -6.16 24.06
N HIS A 78 13.65 -5.85 23.47
CA HIS A 78 12.54 -5.19 24.13
C HIS A 78 11.32 -6.09 24.40
N LEU A 79 11.37 -7.37 24.04
CA LEU A 79 10.31 -8.34 24.38
C LEU A 79 10.48 -8.78 25.84
N GLN A 80 9.74 -8.14 26.74
CA GLN A 80 9.62 -8.57 28.13
C GLN A 80 8.49 -9.61 28.24
N GLY A 81 8.74 -10.67 29.01
CA GLY A 81 7.76 -11.72 29.25
C GLY A 81 7.57 -12.75 28.14
N LYS A 82 8.41 -12.73 27.10
CA LYS A 82 8.35 -13.71 25.98
C LYS A 82 9.74 -14.07 25.48
N ASN A 83 9.95 -15.33 25.07
CA ASN A 83 11.11 -15.75 24.31
C ASN A 83 10.81 -17.04 23.52
N ILE A 84 11.56 -17.30 22.44
CA ILE A 84 11.46 -18.51 21.64
C ILE A 84 12.85 -18.99 21.23
N ILE A 85 13.08 -20.29 21.25
CA ILE A 85 14.30 -20.95 20.75
C ILE A 85 13.89 -22.04 19.77
N CYS A 86 14.60 -22.18 18.67
CA CYS A 86 14.37 -23.21 17.68
C CYS A 86 15.59 -24.10 17.49
N CYS A 87 15.33 -25.35 17.10
CA CYS A 87 16.35 -26.36 16.77
C CYS A 87 15.88 -27.23 15.60
N ASN A 88 16.84 -27.83 14.88
CA ASN A 88 16.56 -28.74 13.76
C ASN A 88 17.65 -29.82 13.58
N ASP A 89 18.49 -30.03 14.55
CA ASP A 89 19.66 -30.93 14.53
C ASP A 89 19.30 -32.37 14.82
N THR A 90 18.36 -32.62 15.74
CA THR A 90 17.97 -33.98 16.15
C THR A 90 16.46 -34.08 16.36
N ALA A 91 15.89 -35.30 16.27
CA ALA A 91 14.49 -35.52 16.59
C ALA A 91 14.23 -35.18 18.09
N LEU A 92 13.09 -34.52 18.36
CA LEU A 92 12.69 -34.07 19.70
C LEU A 92 13.67 -33.08 20.35
N CYS A 93 14.48 -32.38 19.59
CA CYS A 93 15.50 -31.45 20.09
C CYS A 93 14.94 -30.36 21.01
N ASN A 94 13.65 -29.98 20.85
CA ASN A 94 13.01 -28.95 21.65
C ASN A 94 12.50 -29.42 23.02
N LYS A 95 12.50 -30.73 23.31
CA LYS A 95 11.87 -31.29 24.52
C LYS A 95 12.46 -30.77 25.82
N ASP A 96 13.80 -30.62 25.87
CA ASP A 96 14.54 -30.24 27.07
C ASP A 96 15.09 -28.79 26.97
N ILE A 97 14.62 -28.00 26.03
CA ILE A 97 15.01 -26.60 25.84
C ILE A 97 13.96 -25.68 26.47
N PHE A 98 14.36 -24.94 27.51
CA PHE A 98 13.54 -23.95 28.17
C PHE A 98 14.11 -22.55 27.90
N PRO A 99 13.43 -21.68 27.09
CA PRO A 99 13.91 -20.36 26.79
C PRO A 99 14.04 -19.49 28.04
N MET A 100 15.19 -18.89 28.28
CA MET A 100 15.32 -17.84 29.30
C MET A 100 14.64 -16.57 28.81
N TYR A 101 13.85 -15.90 29.65
CA TYR A 101 13.14 -14.69 29.35
C TYR A 101 13.41 -13.64 30.43
N LYS A 102 13.16 -12.37 30.12
CA LYS A 102 13.26 -11.26 31.06
C LYS A 102 11.84 -10.98 31.61
N PRO A 103 11.59 -11.18 32.91
CA PRO A 103 10.27 -10.95 33.49
C PRO A 103 9.84 -9.49 33.36
N ARG A 104 8.53 -9.27 33.27
CA ARG A 104 7.97 -7.92 33.31
C ARG A 104 8.19 -7.33 34.70
N PRO A 105 8.53 -6.03 34.80
CA PRO A 105 8.64 -5.39 36.10
C PRO A 105 7.26 -5.43 36.77
N THR A 106 7.16 -6.06 37.92
CA THR A 106 6.00 -5.96 38.81
C THR A 106 5.94 -4.53 39.33
N VAL A 107 4.97 -3.75 38.90
CA VAL A 107 4.64 -2.47 39.57
C VAL A 107 3.98 -2.84 40.89
N PRO A 108 4.57 -2.51 42.05
CA PRO A 108 3.85 -2.69 43.31
C PRO A 108 2.58 -1.88 43.25
N PRO A 109 1.42 -2.39 43.73
CA PRO A 109 0.24 -1.54 43.86
C PRO A 109 0.61 -0.39 44.81
N ASP A 110 0.40 0.85 44.36
CA ASP A 110 0.55 2.03 45.19
C ASP A 110 -0.26 1.83 46.46
N PRO A 111 0.32 1.95 47.67
CA PRO A 111 -0.46 1.84 48.88
C PRO A 111 -1.46 2.98 48.89
N ILE A 112 -2.75 2.66 48.81
CA ILE A 112 -3.84 3.61 49.10
C ILE A 112 -3.65 4.02 50.57
N ALA A 113 -2.91 5.09 50.78
CA ALA A 113 -2.80 5.75 52.06
C ALA A 113 -4.15 6.40 52.34
N ILE A 114 -4.96 5.74 53.16
CA ILE A 114 -6.10 6.35 53.84
C ILE A 114 -5.53 7.40 54.80
N ALA A 115 -5.28 8.62 54.29
CA ALA A 115 -4.97 9.75 55.11
C ALA A 115 -6.26 10.27 55.72
N SER A 116 -6.51 9.87 56.97
CA SER A 116 -7.51 10.45 57.83
C SER A 116 -7.13 11.92 58.11
N GLY A 117 -8.06 12.86 57.80
CA GLY A 117 -8.07 14.17 58.38
C GLY A 117 -7.27 15.28 57.67
N ALA A 118 -7.63 15.60 56.41
CA ALA A 118 -7.29 16.93 55.90
C ALA A 118 -8.29 17.94 56.41
N PRO A 119 -7.88 19.03 57.08
CA PRO A 119 -8.80 20.00 57.63
C PRO A 119 -9.62 20.69 56.53
N LEU A 120 -10.87 20.94 56.80
CA LEU A 120 -11.86 21.61 55.92
C LEU A 120 -11.29 22.88 55.24
N ILE A 121 -10.29 23.50 55.80
CA ILE A 121 -9.59 24.67 55.31
C ILE A 121 -8.83 24.43 54.01
N VAL A 122 -8.22 23.25 53.82
CA VAL A 122 -7.49 22.90 52.56
C VAL A 122 -8.47 22.65 51.42
N LEU A 123 -9.62 22.05 51.70
CA LEU A 123 -10.70 21.86 50.73
C LEU A 123 -11.31 23.21 50.30
N ALA A 124 -11.57 24.11 51.23
CA ALA A 124 -12.08 25.45 50.94
C ALA A 124 -11.08 26.28 50.11
N ALA A 125 -9.78 26.19 50.44
CA ALA A 125 -8.72 26.88 49.69
C ALA A 125 -8.57 26.34 48.27
N SER A 126 -8.62 25.04 48.07
CA SER A 126 -8.56 24.41 46.73
C SER A 126 -9.78 24.76 45.86
N LEU A 127 -10.99 24.79 46.46
CA LEU A 127 -12.20 25.21 45.76
C LEU A 127 -12.15 26.68 45.33
N SER A 128 -11.62 27.59 46.21
CA SER A 128 -11.48 29.00 45.88
C SER A 128 -10.49 29.23 44.74
N VAL A 129 -9.36 28.53 44.72
CA VAL A 129 -8.38 28.57 43.62
C VAL A 129 -8.98 28.04 42.30
N CYS A 130 -9.74 26.93 42.33
CA CYS A 130 -10.41 26.44 41.16
C CYS A 130 -11.46 27.42 40.61
N LEU A 131 -12.25 28.06 41.48
CA LEU A 131 -13.24 29.05 41.06
C LEU A 131 -12.59 30.33 40.50
N THR A 132 -11.46 30.78 41.05
CA THR A 132 -10.74 31.94 40.50
C THR A 132 -10.10 31.60 39.13
N VAL A 133 -9.51 30.43 38.96
CA VAL A 133 -8.97 30.00 37.67
C VAL A 133 -10.09 29.84 36.62
N PHE A 134 -11.24 29.30 37.03
CA PHE A 134 -12.40 29.19 36.15
C PHE A 134 -12.98 30.55 35.76
N SER A 135 -13.04 31.50 36.71
CA SER A 135 -13.50 32.86 36.43
C SER A 135 -12.54 33.60 35.49
N ILE A 136 -11.22 33.45 35.69
CA ILE A 136 -10.22 34.04 34.80
C ILE A 136 -10.33 33.41 33.39
N ALA A 137 -10.48 32.08 33.30
CA ALA A 137 -10.65 31.37 32.03
C ALA A 137 -11.91 31.85 31.30
N THR A 138 -13.05 32.00 32.00
CA THR A 138 -14.29 32.50 31.39
C THR A 138 -14.16 33.96 30.93
N VAL A 139 -13.51 34.83 31.71
CA VAL A 139 -13.22 36.22 31.31
C VAL A 139 -12.29 36.28 30.10
N VAL A 140 -11.25 35.45 30.05
CA VAL A 140 -10.34 35.35 28.88
C VAL A 140 -11.08 34.86 27.66
N VAL A 141 -11.90 33.82 27.81
CA VAL A 141 -12.73 33.28 26.70
C VAL A 141 -13.75 34.34 26.24
N TYR A 142 -14.42 35.05 27.19
CA TYR A 142 -15.35 36.14 26.88
C TYR A 142 -14.66 37.30 26.16
N HIS A 143 -13.47 37.73 26.62
CA HIS A 143 -12.68 38.76 25.94
C HIS A 143 -12.14 38.30 24.57
N ARG A 144 -11.78 37.03 24.41
CA ARG A 144 -11.44 36.48 23.11
C ARG A 144 -12.65 36.39 22.17
N TYR A 145 -13.83 36.09 22.72
CA TYR A 145 -15.08 36.08 21.94
C TYR A 145 -15.47 37.48 21.48
N ARG A 146 -15.42 38.51 22.40
CA ARG A 146 -15.70 39.90 22.04
C ARG A 146 -14.64 40.55 21.14
N ARG A 147 -13.37 40.12 21.19
CA ARG A 147 -12.35 40.56 20.24
C ARG A 147 -12.57 39.99 18.84
N LYS A 148 -13.29 38.90 18.72
CA LYS A 148 -13.61 38.25 17.42
C LYS A 148 -14.68 39.05 16.65
N GLU A 149 -15.43 39.94 17.33
CA GLU A 149 -16.48 40.75 16.67
C GLU A 149 -16.01 42.14 16.20
N ARG A 150 -14.75 42.52 16.45
CA ARG A 150 -14.25 43.90 16.12
C ARG A 150 -12.83 43.83 15.49
N GLY A 151 -12.68 43.18 14.37
CA GLY A 151 -11.44 43.30 13.60
C GLY A 151 -11.63 42.69 12.20
N PRO A 152 -11.02 43.28 11.14
CA PRO A 152 -11.04 42.62 9.85
C PRO A 152 -10.33 41.29 9.99
N CYS A 153 -10.94 40.23 9.46
CA CYS A 153 -10.44 38.88 9.43
C CYS A 153 -9.05 38.80 8.77
N LEU A 154 -8.02 38.87 9.61
CA LEU A 154 -6.78 38.18 9.33
C LEU A 154 -6.96 36.77 9.88
N VAL A 155 -7.40 35.88 9.04
CA VAL A 155 -7.38 34.45 9.27
C VAL A 155 -5.92 34.09 9.48
N PRO A 156 -5.51 33.54 10.66
CA PRO A 156 -4.24 32.82 10.70
C PRO A 156 -4.43 31.68 9.71
N SER A 157 -3.64 31.65 8.66
CA SER A 157 -3.62 30.53 7.72
C SER A 157 -3.35 29.28 8.56
N GLN A 158 -4.37 28.52 8.86
CA GLN A 158 -4.19 27.13 9.26
C GLN A 158 -3.50 26.50 8.07
N GLY A 159 -2.22 26.20 8.20
CA GLY A 159 -1.46 25.54 7.16
C GLY A 159 -2.25 24.33 6.70
N THR A 160 -2.48 24.24 5.41
CA THR A 160 -3.18 23.08 4.83
C THR A 160 -2.35 21.83 5.09
N LEU A 161 -2.99 20.66 5.03
CA LEU A 161 -2.28 19.36 5.07
C LEU A 161 -1.06 19.37 4.13
N LYS A 162 -1.19 20.05 2.98
CA LYS A 162 -0.12 20.28 2.01
C LYS A 162 1.08 21.03 2.60
N ASP A 163 0.83 22.09 3.35
CA ASP A 163 1.90 22.89 3.97
C ASP A 163 2.66 22.09 5.03
N LEU A 164 1.97 21.19 5.77
CA LEU A 164 2.61 20.27 6.73
C LEU A 164 3.47 19.21 6.04
N ILE A 165 3.03 18.73 4.87
CA ILE A 165 3.75 17.76 4.07
C ILE A 165 4.95 18.44 3.40
N ASP A 166 4.80 19.67 2.89
CA ASP A 166 5.86 20.44 2.23
C ASP A 166 6.94 20.93 3.22
N GLN A 167 6.57 21.19 4.48
CA GLN A 167 7.51 21.51 5.56
C GLN A 167 8.25 20.29 6.12
N SER A 168 7.81 19.07 5.80
CA SER A 168 8.57 17.88 6.17
C SER A 168 9.83 17.83 5.33
N SER A 169 10.94 18.27 5.86
CA SER A 169 12.28 18.22 5.25
C SER A 169 12.81 16.78 5.08
N GLY A 170 11.94 15.80 5.16
CA GLY A 170 12.23 14.42 4.85
C GLY A 170 12.41 14.23 3.34
N SER A 171 13.48 13.58 2.96
CA SER A 171 13.80 13.22 1.58
C SER A 171 12.81 12.22 0.95
N GLY A 172 11.86 11.71 1.72
CA GLY A 172 10.80 10.79 1.28
C GLY A 172 9.45 11.47 1.15
N SER A 173 8.50 10.79 0.58
CA SER A 173 7.10 11.19 0.59
C SER A 173 6.46 10.87 1.95
N GLY A 174 5.70 11.81 2.51
CA GLY A 174 4.95 11.64 3.76
C GLY A 174 5.49 12.43 4.95
N LEU A 175 4.86 12.24 6.09
CA LEU A 175 5.18 12.93 7.34
C LEU A 175 6.33 12.27 8.10
N PRO A 176 7.05 13.01 9.00
CA PRO A 176 8.06 12.43 9.86
C PRO A 176 7.52 11.25 10.70
N LEU A 177 8.38 10.27 10.96
CA LEU A 177 8.00 8.99 11.58
C LEU A 177 7.30 9.14 12.95
N LEU A 178 7.72 10.13 13.75
CA LEU A 178 7.10 10.41 15.06
C LEU A 178 5.66 10.92 14.94
N VAL A 179 5.36 11.69 13.89
CA VAL A 179 4.00 12.18 13.61
C VAL A 179 3.14 11.06 13.04
N GLN A 180 3.71 10.19 12.22
CA GLN A 180 3.00 9.04 11.64
C GLN A 180 2.42 8.11 12.72
N ARG A 181 3.19 7.76 13.74
CA ARG A 181 2.78 6.84 14.83
C ARG A 181 1.56 7.27 15.65
N THR A 182 1.12 8.51 15.49
CA THR A 182 -0.05 9.03 16.22
C THR A 182 -1.26 9.28 15.32
N ILE A 183 -1.13 9.13 14.02
CA ILE A 183 -2.19 9.47 13.06
C ILE A 183 -3.38 8.52 13.19
N ALA A 184 -3.15 7.22 13.35
CA ALA A 184 -4.21 6.22 13.48
C ALA A 184 -5.24 6.54 14.57
N LYS A 185 -4.80 7.17 15.67
CA LYS A 185 -5.67 7.60 16.78
C LYS A 185 -6.48 8.87 16.46
N GLN A 186 -6.03 9.67 15.51
CA GLN A 186 -6.66 10.93 15.10
C GLN A 186 -7.60 10.76 13.90
N LEU A 187 -7.58 9.58 13.26
CA LEU A 187 -8.42 9.29 12.11
C LEU A 187 -9.86 9.03 12.52
N ALA A 188 -10.80 9.76 11.92
CA ALA A 188 -12.22 9.48 12.00
C ALA A 188 -12.67 8.84 10.68
N LEU A 189 -12.76 7.51 10.64
CA LEU A 189 -13.29 6.76 9.49
C LEU A 189 -14.78 7.07 9.33
N SER A 190 -15.24 7.33 8.09
CA SER A 190 -16.63 7.70 7.82
C SER A 190 -17.36 6.71 6.91
N GLN A 191 -16.82 6.41 5.74
CA GLN A 191 -17.48 5.60 4.73
C GLN A 191 -16.48 4.70 4.02
N CYS A 192 -16.82 3.42 3.81
CA CYS A 192 -16.06 2.55 2.92
C CYS A 192 -16.35 2.97 1.47
N VAL A 193 -15.31 3.40 0.76
CA VAL A 193 -15.40 3.88 -0.63
C VAL A 193 -14.89 2.86 -1.64
N GLY A 194 -14.23 1.78 -1.17
CA GLY A 194 -13.75 0.71 -2.03
C GLY A 194 -13.40 -0.54 -1.26
N ARG A 195 -13.61 -1.70 -1.88
CA ARG A 195 -13.15 -2.99 -1.40
C ARG A 195 -12.34 -3.67 -2.50
N GLY A 196 -11.19 -4.22 -2.13
CA GLY A 196 -10.30 -4.90 -3.04
C GLY A 196 -9.75 -6.18 -2.44
N ARG A 197 -8.87 -6.83 -3.19
CA ARG A 197 -8.22 -8.08 -2.80
C ARG A 197 -7.40 -7.92 -1.51
N TYR A 198 -6.72 -6.80 -1.34
CA TYR A 198 -5.75 -6.58 -0.26
C TYR A 198 -6.35 -5.89 0.97
N GLY A 199 -7.58 -5.38 0.89
CA GLY A 199 -8.20 -4.64 1.98
C GLY A 199 -9.35 -3.74 1.54
N GLU A 200 -9.72 -2.82 2.42
CA GLU A 200 -10.78 -1.85 2.22
C GLU A 200 -10.22 -0.43 2.19
N VAL A 201 -10.79 0.43 1.36
CA VAL A 201 -10.46 1.86 1.33
C VAL A 201 -11.60 2.64 1.96
N TRP A 202 -11.27 3.43 2.98
CA TRP A 202 -12.20 4.26 3.72
C TRP A 202 -11.96 5.73 3.48
N LEU A 203 -13.02 6.51 3.28
CA LEU A 203 -12.97 7.95 3.47
C LEU A 203 -12.83 8.23 4.96
N ALA A 204 -11.87 9.07 5.33
CA ALA A 204 -11.65 9.48 6.70
C ALA A 204 -11.45 10.99 6.79
N ARG A 205 -11.57 11.52 8.02
CA ARG A 205 -11.14 12.90 8.35
C ARG A 205 -9.92 12.86 9.25
N TRP A 206 -8.94 13.66 8.90
CA TRP A 206 -7.77 13.91 9.72
C TRP A 206 -7.52 15.41 9.78
N ARG A 207 -7.53 15.98 10.99
CA ARG A 207 -7.39 17.43 11.24
C ARG A 207 -8.34 18.31 10.40
N GLY A 208 -9.53 17.81 10.11
CA GLY A 208 -10.53 18.51 9.29
C GLY A 208 -10.46 18.21 7.78
N GLU A 209 -9.34 17.70 7.28
CA GLU A 209 -9.13 17.34 5.88
C GLU A 209 -9.68 15.95 5.57
N LYS A 210 -10.15 15.76 4.32
CA LYS A 210 -10.54 14.45 3.80
C LYS A 210 -9.29 13.67 3.36
N VAL A 211 -9.14 12.46 3.87
CA VAL A 211 -8.07 11.53 3.50
C VAL A 211 -8.63 10.17 3.13
N ALA A 212 -7.91 9.41 2.32
CA ALA A 212 -8.20 8.00 2.07
C ALA A 212 -7.37 7.12 3.00
N VAL A 213 -7.99 6.11 3.58
CA VAL A 213 -7.33 5.15 4.47
C VAL A 213 -7.56 3.75 3.92
N LYS A 214 -6.50 3.13 3.38
CA LYS A 214 -6.52 1.73 2.99
C LYS A 214 -6.20 0.89 4.22
N VAL A 215 -7.17 0.08 4.63
CA VAL A 215 -7.08 -0.87 5.75
C VAL A 215 -6.79 -2.23 5.15
N PHE A 216 -5.61 -2.77 5.40
CA PHE A 216 -5.21 -4.06 4.85
C PHE A 216 -5.76 -5.21 5.69
N PHE A 217 -6.10 -6.31 5.03
CA PHE A 217 -6.38 -7.57 5.72
C PHE A 217 -5.11 -8.12 6.35
N THR A 218 -5.22 -8.79 7.48
CA THR A 218 -4.06 -9.29 8.26
C THR A 218 -3.16 -10.23 7.45
N LEU A 219 -3.73 -10.98 6.51
CA LEU A 219 -3.00 -11.87 5.61
C LEU A 219 -2.20 -11.14 4.51
N GLU A 220 -2.42 -9.83 4.34
CA GLU A 220 -1.82 -9.03 3.26
C GLU A 220 -0.72 -8.10 3.81
N GLU A 221 -0.06 -8.48 4.90
CA GLU A 221 1.02 -7.74 5.52
C GLU A 221 2.17 -7.44 4.55
N ALA A 222 2.54 -8.41 3.73
CA ALA A 222 3.59 -8.25 2.72
C ALA A 222 3.24 -7.17 1.68
N SER A 223 1.96 -7.09 1.26
CA SER A 223 1.49 -6.03 0.36
C SER A 223 1.53 -4.66 1.03
N TRP A 224 1.16 -4.57 2.32
CA TRP A 224 1.24 -3.32 3.08
C TRP A 224 2.68 -2.84 3.24
N PHE A 225 3.61 -3.73 3.59
CA PHE A 225 5.03 -3.40 3.69
C PHE A 225 5.57 -2.90 2.36
N ARG A 226 5.31 -3.63 1.27
CA ARG A 226 5.77 -3.26 -0.07
C ARG A 226 5.22 -1.90 -0.49
N GLU A 227 3.92 -1.67 -0.36
CA GLU A 227 3.30 -0.41 -0.77
C GLU A 227 3.82 0.76 0.07
N THR A 228 3.98 0.58 1.38
CA THR A 228 4.55 1.58 2.29
C THR A 228 6.00 1.91 1.92
N GLU A 229 6.81 0.90 1.66
CA GLU A 229 8.21 1.05 1.29
C GLU A 229 8.39 1.82 -0.04
N ILE A 230 7.55 1.51 -1.02
CA ILE A 230 7.54 2.23 -2.30
C ILE A 230 7.16 3.70 -2.09
N TYR A 231 6.11 4.00 -1.32
CA TYR A 231 5.73 5.39 -1.04
C TYR A 231 6.78 6.17 -0.25
N GLN A 232 7.53 5.51 0.63
CA GLN A 232 8.60 6.13 1.42
C GLN A 232 9.91 6.27 0.65
N THR A 233 9.97 5.78 -0.59
CA THR A 233 11.13 5.96 -1.47
C THR A 233 11.40 7.45 -1.68
N VAL A 234 12.67 7.81 -1.60
CA VAL A 234 13.14 9.18 -1.85
C VAL A 234 12.69 9.66 -3.22
N LEU A 235 12.26 10.93 -3.33
CA LEU A 235 11.76 11.55 -4.57
C LEU A 235 10.57 10.82 -5.22
N MET A 236 9.83 9.99 -4.47
CA MET A 236 8.63 9.33 -4.98
C MET A 236 7.48 10.30 -5.24
N ARG A 237 7.45 11.44 -4.53
CA ARG A 237 6.39 12.44 -4.66
C ARG A 237 6.39 13.07 -6.05
N HIS A 238 5.25 13.02 -6.72
CA HIS A 238 5.04 13.57 -8.04
C HIS A 238 3.56 13.89 -8.25
N ASP A 239 3.21 14.90 -9.04
CA ASP A 239 1.82 15.33 -9.27
C ASP A 239 0.90 14.21 -9.79
N ASN A 240 1.46 13.25 -10.52
CA ASN A 240 0.72 12.13 -11.09
C ASN A 240 0.98 10.79 -10.37
N ILE A 241 1.45 10.85 -9.13
CA ILE A 241 1.52 9.73 -8.18
C ILE A 241 0.62 10.08 -7.00
N LEU A 242 -0.16 9.13 -6.50
CA LEU A 242 -1.03 9.35 -5.34
C LEU A 242 -0.22 9.84 -4.15
N GLY A 243 -0.65 10.96 -3.57
CA GLY A 243 0.03 11.58 -2.44
C GLY A 243 -0.04 10.69 -1.20
N PHE A 244 1.12 10.24 -0.72
CA PHE A 244 1.28 9.50 0.52
C PHE A 244 1.39 10.46 1.71
N ILE A 245 0.64 10.18 2.77
CA ILE A 245 0.64 10.95 4.01
C ILE A 245 1.37 10.18 5.10
N ALA A 246 0.93 8.94 5.36
CA ALA A 246 1.52 8.10 6.40
C ALA A 246 1.13 6.63 6.25
N ALA A 247 1.91 5.77 6.90
CA ALA A 247 1.52 4.40 7.20
C ALA A 247 1.55 4.22 8.72
N ASP A 248 0.56 3.51 9.27
CA ASP A 248 0.44 3.31 10.71
C ASP A 248 -0.17 1.95 11.02
N ILE A 249 0.04 1.49 12.24
CA ILE A 249 -0.50 0.22 12.74
C ILE A 249 -1.40 0.54 13.94
N LYS A 250 -2.66 0.15 13.86
CA LYS A 250 -3.65 0.35 14.92
C LYS A 250 -4.00 -0.97 15.59
N GLY A 251 -3.63 -1.10 16.85
CA GLY A 251 -4.12 -2.20 17.69
C GLY A 251 -5.56 -1.94 18.13
N THR A 252 -6.43 -2.93 17.98
CA THR A 252 -7.85 -2.88 18.38
C THR A 252 -8.16 -3.86 19.53
N GLY A 253 -7.15 -4.15 20.36
CA GLY A 253 -7.24 -5.14 21.46
C GLY A 253 -6.86 -6.53 20.99
N SER A 254 -7.72 -7.25 20.31
CA SER A 254 -7.50 -8.63 19.86
C SER A 254 -6.87 -8.76 18.45
N TRP A 255 -6.78 -7.68 17.68
CA TRP A 255 -6.22 -7.69 16.34
C TRP A 255 -5.51 -6.39 15.98
N THR A 256 -4.69 -6.47 14.97
CA THR A 256 -3.89 -5.34 14.45
C THR A 256 -4.39 -4.98 13.07
N GLN A 257 -4.63 -3.68 12.83
CA GLN A 257 -4.98 -3.13 11.52
C GLN A 257 -3.78 -2.37 10.95
N MET A 258 -3.37 -2.71 9.76
CA MET A 258 -2.35 -1.98 9.00
C MET A 258 -3.02 -0.95 8.12
N LEU A 259 -2.61 0.29 8.27
CA LEU A 259 -3.22 1.46 7.62
C LEU A 259 -2.23 2.12 6.68
N LEU A 260 -2.70 2.50 5.51
CA LEU A 260 -2.01 3.38 4.58
C LEU A 260 -2.89 4.61 4.34
N ILE A 261 -2.39 5.78 4.67
CA ILE A 261 -3.10 7.06 4.60
C ILE A 261 -2.58 7.84 3.41
N THR A 262 -3.49 8.26 2.53
CA THR A 262 -3.17 8.96 1.28
C THR A 262 -4.14 10.10 1.04
N ASP A 263 -3.86 10.92 0.03
CA ASP A 263 -4.79 11.91 -0.48
C ASP A 263 -6.11 11.25 -0.91
N TYR A 264 -7.22 11.94 -0.68
CA TYR A 264 -8.54 11.50 -1.13
C TYR A 264 -8.96 12.24 -2.39
N HIS A 265 -9.28 11.49 -3.44
CA HIS A 265 -9.78 12.02 -4.72
C HIS A 265 -11.26 11.71 -4.89
N GLU A 266 -12.10 12.76 -4.84
CA GLU A 266 -13.56 12.63 -4.84
C GLU A 266 -14.14 12.02 -6.12
N ARG A 267 -13.44 12.14 -7.26
CA ARG A 267 -13.85 11.57 -8.54
C ARG A 267 -13.61 10.07 -8.66
N GLY A 268 -12.95 9.48 -7.64
CA GLY A 268 -12.69 8.05 -7.57
C GLY A 268 -11.69 7.54 -8.60
N SER A 269 -11.81 6.25 -8.95
CA SER A 269 -10.95 5.64 -9.94
C SER A 269 -11.29 6.07 -11.37
N LEU A 270 -10.29 6.03 -12.26
CA LEU A 270 -10.48 6.28 -13.68
C LEU A 270 -11.51 5.31 -14.28
N HIS A 271 -11.51 4.05 -13.82
CA HIS A 271 -12.53 3.07 -14.19
C HIS A 271 -13.94 3.56 -13.92
N ASP A 272 -14.25 4.01 -12.71
CA ASP A 272 -15.58 4.45 -12.33
C ASP A 272 -15.92 5.79 -13.00
N TYR A 273 -14.96 6.67 -13.13
CA TYR A 273 -15.10 7.96 -13.80
C TYR A 273 -15.50 7.80 -15.28
N LEU A 274 -14.82 6.89 -16.02
CA LEU A 274 -15.10 6.66 -17.43
C LEU A 274 -16.45 5.98 -17.69
N GLN A 275 -17.04 5.29 -16.70
CA GLN A 275 -18.38 4.71 -16.86
C GLN A 275 -19.45 5.79 -17.01
N THR A 276 -19.31 6.89 -16.30
CA THR A 276 -20.33 7.95 -16.20
C THR A 276 -19.99 9.20 -17.02
N THR A 277 -18.71 9.38 -17.40
CA THR A 277 -18.23 10.61 -18.02
C THR A 277 -17.79 10.38 -19.45
N VAL A 278 -18.14 11.33 -20.32
CA VAL A 278 -17.62 11.46 -21.69
C VAL A 278 -16.59 12.57 -21.71
N LEU A 279 -15.57 12.42 -22.54
CA LEU A 279 -14.41 13.31 -22.58
C LEU A 279 -14.40 14.13 -23.87
N ASP A 280 -14.02 15.39 -23.77
CA ASP A 280 -13.52 16.18 -24.89
C ASP A 280 -12.01 15.98 -25.10
N HIS A 281 -11.44 16.56 -26.17
CA HIS A 281 -10.01 16.45 -26.43
C HIS A 281 -9.11 17.00 -25.31
N PRO A 282 -9.39 18.18 -24.71
CA PRO A 282 -8.61 18.67 -23.58
C PRO A 282 -8.60 17.72 -22.39
N ALA A 283 -9.76 17.19 -21.99
CA ALA A 283 -9.86 16.24 -20.88
C ALA A 283 -9.18 14.91 -21.20
N LEU A 284 -9.37 14.39 -22.43
CA LEU A 284 -8.66 13.20 -22.92
C LEU A 284 -7.14 13.37 -22.80
N LEU A 285 -6.59 14.48 -23.34
CA LEU A 285 -5.16 14.74 -23.33
C LEU A 285 -4.62 14.96 -21.91
N ALA A 286 -5.38 15.63 -21.04
CA ALA A 286 -4.99 15.83 -19.63
C ALA A 286 -4.85 14.49 -18.91
N ILE A 287 -5.82 13.57 -19.06
CA ILE A 287 -5.80 12.23 -18.48
C ILE A 287 -4.62 11.43 -19.04
N CYS A 288 -4.48 11.35 -20.36
CA CYS A 288 -3.42 10.57 -21.00
C CYS A 288 -2.02 11.10 -20.67
N SER A 289 -1.84 12.43 -20.64
CA SER A 289 -0.55 13.07 -20.29
C SER A 289 -0.19 12.83 -18.82
N SER A 290 -1.15 12.91 -17.91
CA SER A 290 -0.91 12.66 -16.48
C SER A 290 -0.52 11.19 -16.21
N ILE A 291 -1.19 10.22 -16.86
CA ILE A 291 -0.82 8.79 -16.78
C ILE A 291 0.62 8.59 -17.30
N ALA A 292 0.92 9.10 -18.50
CA ALA A 292 2.24 8.99 -19.10
C ALA A 292 3.32 9.64 -18.24
N SER A 293 3.03 10.79 -17.61
CA SER A 293 3.96 11.49 -16.72
C SER A 293 4.22 10.70 -15.43
N GLY A 294 3.17 10.13 -14.82
CA GLY A 294 3.30 9.30 -13.63
C GLY A 294 4.12 8.03 -13.89
N VAL A 295 3.83 7.29 -14.98
CA VAL A 295 4.61 6.09 -15.35
C VAL A 295 6.05 6.44 -15.70
N ALA A 296 6.28 7.55 -16.42
CA ALA A 296 7.65 8.00 -16.73
C ALA A 296 8.42 8.35 -15.45
N HIS A 297 7.78 8.96 -14.45
CA HIS A 297 8.40 9.23 -13.16
C HIS A 297 8.78 7.93 -12.43
N LEU A 298 7.90 6.92 -12.43
CA LEU A 298 8.18 5.61 -11.83
C LEU A 298 9.38 4.94 -12.51
N HIS A 299 9.34 4.80 -13.84
CA HIS A 299 10.34 4.09 -14.63
C HIS A 299 11.71 4.77 -14.69
N THR A 300 11.77 6.07 -14.39
CA THR A 300 13.02 6.83 -14.44
C THR A 300 13.76 6.71 -13.11
N GLU A 301 15.00 6.28 -13.18
CA GLU A 301 15.94 6.38 -12.07
C GLU A 301 16.47 7.82 -11.98
N ILE A 302 16.58 8.34 -10.76
CA ILE A 302 17.16 9.65 -10.48
C ILE A 302 18.43 9.43 -9.67
N PHE A 303 19.58 9.69 -10.27
CA PHE A 303 20.89 9.50 -9.65
C PHE A 303 21.20 10.63 -8.66
N GLY A 304 21.98 10.32 -7.63
CA GLY A 304 22.46 11.26 -6.63
C GLY A 304 22.60 10.63 -5.25
N THR A 305 23.15 11.36 -4.29
CA THR A 305 23.31 10.91 -2.88
C THR A 305 21.99 10.55 -2.19
N ARG A 306 20.87 11.02 -2.74
CA ARG A 306 19.49 10.68 -2.37
C ARG A 306 18.69 10.44 -3.64
N GLY A 307 19.13 9.46 -4.43
CA GLY A 307 18.52 9.12 -5.69
C GLY A 307 17.19 8.35 -5.52
N LYS A 308 16.38 8.32 -6.59
CA LYS A 308 15.19 7.49 -6.68
C LYS A 308 15.49 6.28 -7.53
N PRO A 309 15.30 5.02 -7.05
CA PRO A 309 15.41 3.84 -7.89
C PRO A 309 14.35 3.87 -9.00
N ALA A 310 14.61 3.16 -10.08
CA ALA A 310 13.58 2.89 -11.06
C ALA A 310 12.56 1.91 -10.47
N ILE A 311 11.27 2.15 -10.75
CA ILE A 311 10.16 1.37 -10.20
C ILE A 311 9.27 0.90 -11.35
N ALA A 312 8.97 -0.40 -11.41
CA ALA A 312 7.94 -0.97 -12.28
C ALA A 312 6.70 -1.31 -11.43
N HIS A 313 5.54 -0.94 -11.90
CA HIS A 313 4.29 -1.01 -11.13
C HIS A 313 3.68 -2.41 -11.07
N ARG A 314 3.67 -3.14 -12.20
CA ARG A 314 3.16 -4.52 -12.40
C ARG A 314 1.64 -4.72 -12.28
N ASP A 315 0.87 -3.67 -11.97
CA ASP A 315 -0.60 -3.74 -11.97
C ASP A 315 -1.24 -2.42 -12.46
N ILE A 316 -0.73 -1.89 -13.59
CA ILE A 316 -1.34 -0.73 -14.25
C ILE A 316 -2.69 -1.12 -14.81
N LYS A 317 -3.74 -0.44 -14.32
CA LYS A 317 -5.14 -0.59 -14.75
C LYS A 317 -5.95 0.65 -14.38
N SER A 318 -7.08 0.86 -15.01
CA SER A 318 -7.93 2.03 -14.75
C SER A 318 -8.46 2.12 -13.30
N ARG A 319 -8.57 1.00 -12.57
CA ARG A 319 -8.94 0.99 -11.15
C ARG A 319 -7.83 1.49 -10.23
N ASN A 320 -6.55 1.38 -10.62
CA ASN A 320 -5.40 1.84 -9.86
C ASN A 320 -4.94 3.25 -10.26
N ILE A 321 -5.74 3.97 -11.02
CA ILE A 321 -5.52 5.35 -11.43
C ILE A 321 -6.67 6.18 -10.89
N LEU A 322 -6.39 7.22 -10.11
CA LEU A 322 -7.38 8.07 -9.47
C LEU A 322 -7.49 9.39 -10.21
N VAL A 323 -8.72 9.91 -10.37
CA VAL A 323 -8.99 11.18 -11.05
C VAL A 323 -9.05 12.32 -10.04
N LYS A 324 -8.12 13.27 -10.20
CA LYS A 324 -8.04 14.47 -9.36
C LYS A 324 -9.13 15.49 -9.72
N ARG A 325 -9.36 16.47 -8.84
CA ARG A 325 -10.35 17.52 -9.04
C ARG A 325 -10.10 18.36 -10.31
N ASN A 326 -8.84 18.58 -10.67
CA ASN A 326 -8.44 19.30 -11.88
C ASN A 326 -8.58 18.50 -13.19
N GLY A 327 -8.99 17.24 -13.12
CA GLY A 327 -9.14 16.37 -14.29
C GLY A 327 -7.88 15.57 -14.65
N GLU A 328 -6.76 15.81 -14.01
CA GLU A 328 -5.56 14.97 -14.15
C GLU A 328 -5.70 13.67 -13.36
N CYS A 329 -4.76 12.75 -13.56
CA CYS A 329 -4.73 11.47 -12.87
C CYS A 329 -3.51 11.31 -11.97
N ALA A 330 -3.67 10.45 -10.96
CA ALA A 330 -2.61 9.98 -10.08
C ALA A 330 -2.59 8.45 -10.03
N ILE A 331 -1.40 7.85 -10.18
CA ILE A 331 -1.19 6.39 -10.12
C ILE A 331 -1.13 5.97 -8.65
N ALA A 332 -1.77 4.86 -8.32
CA ALA A 332 -1.91 4.32 -6.97
C ALA A 332 -1.74 2.80 -6.94
N ASP A 333 -1.65 2.23 -5.74
CA ASP A 333 -1.59 0.78 -5.47
C ASP A 333 -0.26 0.13 -5.89
N PHE A 334 0.80 0.36 -5.09
CA PHE A 334 2.15 -0.14 -5.34
C PHE A 334 2.47 -1.48 -4.63
N GLY A 335 1.47 -2.19 -4.13
CA GLY A 335 1.65 -3.45 -3.41
C GLY A 335 2.35 -4.56 -4.21
N LEU A 336 2.39 -4.45 -5.54
CA LEU A 336 3.08 -5.39 -6.44
C LEU A 336 4.32 -4.79 -7.14
N ALA A 337 4.68 -3.54 -6.83
CA ALA A 337 5.75 -2.85 -7.51
C ALA A 337 7.13 -3.47 -7.25
N VAL A 338 8.02 -3.34 -8.22
CA VAL A 338 9.39 -3.83 -8.19
C VAL A 338 10.34 -2.66 -8.33
N ARG A 339 11.40 -2.62 -7.51
CA ARG A 339 12.46 -1.61 -7.57
C ARG A 339 13.73 -2.19 -8.17
N PHE A 340 14.46 -1.34 -8.86
CA PHE A 340 15.79 -1.62 -9.35
C PHE A 340 16.78 -0.63 -8.74
N ILE A 341 17.80 -1.17 -8.09
CA ILE A 341 18.89 -0.40 -7.50
C ILE A 341 20.13 -0.61 -8.38
N SER A 342 20.43 0.41 -9.21
CA SER A 342 21.52 0.29 -10.20
C SER A 342 22.90 0.14 -9.55
N GLU A 343 23.11 0.69 -8.34
CA GLU A 343 24.38 0.59 -7.60
C GLU A 343 24.73 -0.85 -7.23
N SER A 344 23.72 -1.68 -6.85
CA SER A 344 23.89 -3.10 -6.54
C SER A 344 23.58 -4.02 -7.72
N GLY A 345 22.92 -3.51 -8.78
CA GLY A 345 22.38 -4.30 -9.87
C GLY A 345 21.20 -5.21 -9.42
N GLU A 346 20.67 -4.99 -8.23
CA GLU A 346 19.65 -5.84 -7.62
C GLU A 346 18.25 -5.45 -8.07
N ILE A 347 17.45 -6.45 -8.42
CA ILE A 347 16.03 -6.31 -8.71
C ILE A 347 15.28 -6.93 -7.53
N ASP A 348 14.63 -6.08 -6.74
CA ASP A 348 13.85 -6.49 -5.57
C ASP A 348 12.46 -7.00 -5.99
N ILE A 349 12.38 -8.30 -6.28
CA ILE A 349 11.19 -9.00 -6.81
C ILE A 349 10.55 -9.85 -5.71
N ALA A 350 9.23 -9.71 -5.53
CA ALA A 350 8.48 -10.66 -4.70
C ALA A 350 8.50 -12.07 -5.34
N PRO A 351 8.39 -13.16 -4.54
CA PRO A 351 8.55 -14.54 -5.01
C PRO A 351 7.65 -14.97 -6.17
N ASN A 352 6.49 -14.32 -6.32
CA ASN A 352 5.56 -14.64 -7.39
C ASN A 352 5.72 -13.67 -8.57
N THR A 353 6.12 -14.18 -9.74
CA THR A 353 6.31 -13.41 -10.98
C THR A 353 5.00 -13.18 -11.74
N ARG A 354 4.01 -14.06 -11.56
CA ARG A 354 2.71 -14.00 -12.25
C ARG A 354 1.65 -13.30 -11.41
N VAL A 355 1.89 -12.02 -11.14
CA VAL A 355 1.01 -11.15 -10.32
C VAL A 355 0.44 -10.02 -11.16
N GLY A 356 -0.66 -9.43 -10.69
CA GLY A 356 -1.38 -8.35 -11.35
C GLY A 356 -2.78 -8.76 -11.81
N THR A 357 -3.44 -7.88 -12.51
CA THR A 357 -4.80 -8.09 -13.02
C THR A 357 -4.72 -8.74 -14.40
N ARG A 358 -5.16 -10.00 -14.51
CA ARG A 358 -5.03 -10.86 -15.71
C ARG A 358 -5.35 -10.16 -17.02
N ARG A 359 -6.44 -9.40 -17.06
CA ARG A 359 -6.92 -8.66 -18.24
C ARG A 359 -5.93 -7.63 -18.81
N TYR A 360 -5.02 -7.12 -17.96
CA TYR A 360 -4.03 -6.11 -18.33
C TYR A 360 -2.62 -6.64 -18.49
N MET A 361 -2.43 -7.96 -18.24
CA MET A 361 -1.12 -8.59 -18.33
C MET A 361 -0.60 -8.63 -19.77
N ALA A 362 0.69 -8.36 -19.91
CA ALA A 362 1.40 -8.48 -21.17
C ALA A 362 1.56 -9.96 -21.59
N PRO A 363 1.71 -10.26 -22.91
CA PRO A 363 1.86 -11.63 -23.40
C PRO A 363 2.95 -12.42 -22.67
N GLU A 364 4.13 -11.83 -22.47
CA GLU A 364 5.27 -12.47 -21.80
C GLU A 364 5.02 -12.77 -20.31
N VAL A 365 4.09 -12.05 -19.66
CA VAL A 365 3.66 -12.36 -18.29
C VAL A 365 2.66 -13.51 -18.29
N LEU A 366 1.72 -13.53 -19.25
CA LEU A 366 0.71 -14.59 -19.39
C LEU A 366 1.34 -15.93 -19.77
N ASP A 367 2.35 -15.92 -20.65
CA ASP A 367 3.07 -17.12 -21.12
C ASP A 367 4.25 -17.50 -20.20
N GLU A 368 4.48 -16.78 -19.09
CA GLU A 368 5.59 -17.02 -18.15
C GLU A 368 6.99 -16.92 -18.80
N THR A 369 7.11 -16.17 -19.88
CA THR A 369 8.37 -15.95 -20.60
C THR A 369 9.06 -14.64 -20.24
N LEU A 370 8.55 -13.93 -19.24
CA LEU A 370 9.13 -12.68 -18.76
C LEU A 370 10.55 -12.93 -18.24
N ASN A 371 11.53 -12.19 -18.78
CA ASN A 371 12.90 -12.23 -18.25
C ASN A 371 12.99 -11.48 -16.92
N THR A 372 12.97 -12.19 -15.82
CA THR A 372 13.03 -11.62 -14.46
C THR A 372 14.40 -11.10 -14.06
N SER A 373 15.46 -11.47 -14.79
CA SER A 373 16.81 -10.95 -14.58
C SER A 373 17.04 -9.57 -15.21
N SER A 374 16.07 -9.07 -15.99
CA SER A 374 16.14 -7.75 -16.61
C SER A 374 15.02 -6.86 -16.08
N PHE A 375 15.38 -5.76 -15.42
CA PHE A 375 14.40 -4.81 -14.94
C PHE A 375 13.59 -4.14 -16.08
N ASP A 376 14.20 -3.95 -17.24
CA ASP A 376 13.52 -3.39 -18.41
C ASP A 376 12.33 -4.25 -18.85
N SER A 377 12.36 -5.57 -18.64
CA SER A 377 11.24 -6.46 -18.96
C SER A 377 9.97 -6.08 -18.18
N PHE A 378 10.10 -5.71 -16.91
CA PHE A 378 8.97 -5.26 -16.09
C PHE A 378 8.43 -3.90 -16.57
N LYS A 379 9.31 -2.95 -16.95
CA LYS A 379 8.89 -1.67 -17.54
C LYS A 379 8.15 -1.88 -18.86
N MET A 380 8.62 -2.80 -19.70
CA MET A 380 7.96 -3.12 -20.97
C MET A 380 6.59 -3.78 -20.77
N ALA A 381 6.43 -4.60 -19.72
CA ALA A 381 5.13 -5.17 -19.35
C ALA A 381 4.16 -4.07 -18.84
N ASP A 382 4.63 -3.11 -18.05
CA ASP A 382 3.81 -1.95 -17.66
C ASP A 382 3.36 -1.14 -18.89
N MET A 383 4.24 -0.95 -19.89
CA MET A 383 3.87 -0.21 -21.09
C MET A 383 2.78 -0.87 -21.89
N TYR A 384 2.72 -2.21 -21.90
CA TYR A 384 1.59 -2.94 -22.48
C TYR A 384 0.26 -2.56 -21.79
N SER A 385 0.25 -2.60 -20.47
CA SER A 385 -0.91 -2.24 -19.64
C SER A 385 -1.32 -0.78 -19.84
N VAL A 386 -0.34 0.14 -19.96
CA VAL A 386 -0.58 1.56 -20.31
C VAL A 386 -1.32 1.68 -21.64
N GLY A 387 -0.90 0.94 -22.67
CA GLY A 387 -1.59 0.92 -23.97
C GLY A 387 -3.07 0.55 -23.84
N LEU A 388 -3.39 -0.45 -23.00
CA LEU A 388 -4.77 -0.87 -22.73
C LEU A 388 -5.58 0.21 -21.99
N VAL A 389 -4.99 0.87 -21.01
CA VAL A 389 -5.64 1.98 -20.29
C VAL A 389 -5.91 3.16 -21.23
N LEU A 390 -4.96 3.53 -22.09
CA LEU A 390 -5.16 4.58 -23.08
C LEU A 390 -6.32 4.27 -24.02
N TRP A 391 -6.51 3.01 -24.40
CA TRP A 391 -7.64 2.58 -25.19
C TRP A 391 -8.98 2.78 -24.45
N GLU A 392 -9.07 2.45 -23.14
CA GLU A 392 -10.26 2.70 -22.34
C GLU A 392 -10.64 4.19 -22.32
N VAL A 393 -9.63 5.08 -22.16
CA VAL A 393 -9.84 6.53 -22.12
C VAL A 393 -10.30 7.05 -23.48
N CYS A 394 -9.65 6.64 -24.59
CA CYS A 394 -9.98 7.08 -25.94
C CYS A 394 -11.40 6.69 -26.37
N ARG A 395 -11.90 5.53 -25.91
CA ARG A 395 -13.30 5.11 -26.18
C ARG A 395 -14.33 6.11 -25.68
N ARG A 396 -14.02 6.81 -24.59
CA ARG A 396 -14.94 7.78 -23.97
C ARG A 396 -14.81 9.21 -24.52
N CYS A 397 -13.96 9.41 -25.53
CA CYS A 397 -13.81 10.72 -26.18
C CYS A 397 -14.85 10.91 -27.27
N VAL A 398 -15.53 12.05 -27.23
CA VAL A 398 -16.41 12.51 -28.31
C VAL A 398 -15.55 13.11 -29.42
N THR A 399 -15.89 12.81 -30.67
CA THR A 399 -15.27 13.43 -31.85
C THR A 399 -16.10 14.64 -32.30
N GLY A 400 -15.45 15.71 -32.74
CA GLY A 400 -16.16 16.86 -33.35
C GLY A 400 -16.85 16.47 -34.66
N GLY A 401 -18.16 16.60 -34.73
CA GLY A 401 -18.96 16.32 -35.96
C GLY A 401 -20.47 16.34 -35.69
N LYS A 402 -21.29 16.21 -36.75
CA LYS A 402 -22.74 16.25 -36.67
C LYS A 402 -23.36 15.11 -35.85
N VAL A 403 -22.65 14.02 -35.62
CA VAL A 403 -23.00 12.89 -34.73
C VAL A 403 -21.81 12.60 -33.84
N SER A 404 -21.73 13.34 -32.75
CA SER A 404 -20.64 13.21 -31.77
C SER A 404 -21.04 12.21 -30.69
N THR A 405 -20.73 10.93 -30.87
CA THR A 405 -20.98 9.89 -29.87
C THR A 405 -19.68 9.22 -29.48
N ALA A 406 -19.43 9.14 -28.15
CA ALA A 406 -18.39 8.27 -27.63
C ALA A 406 -18.89 6.82 -27.59
N GLU A 407 -17.98 5.84 -27.71
CA GLU A 407 -18.34 4.44 -27.47
C GLU A 407 -18.76 4.25 -26.00
N PRO A 408 -19.65 3.28 -25.72
CA PRO A 408 -19.91 2.85 -24.36
C PRO A 408 -18.61 2.44 -23.67
N TYR A 409 -18.50 2.68 -22.35
CA TYR A 409 -17.36 2.18 -21.59
C TYR A 409 -17.27 0.66 -21.70
N ALA A 410 -16.08 0.15 -21.93
CA ALA A 410 -15.80 -1.27 -21.94
C ALA A 410 -14.36 -1.53 -21.45
N LEU A 411 -14.16 -2.65 -20.80
CA LEU A 411 -12.83 -3.15 -20.43
C LEU A 411 -12.09 -3.68 -21.67
N PRO A 412 -10.75 -3.63 -21.69
CA PRO A 412 -9.98 -4.27 -22.76
C PRO A 412 -10.38 -5.74 -22.95
N TYR A 413 -10.49 -6.19 -24.20
CA TYR A 413 -10.92 -7.56 -24.55
C TYR A 413 -12.32 -7.97 -24.10
N HIS A 414 -13.23 -7.00 -23.85
CA HIS A 414 -14.60 -7.27 -23.43
C HIS A 414 -15.40 -8.15 -24.42
N ASP A 415 -15.01 -8.14 -25.67
CA ASP A 415 -15.59 -8.88 -26.79
C ASP A 415 -14.92 -10.24 -27.04
N ALA A 416 -13.79 -10.51 -26.38
CA ALA A 416 -12.96 -11.68 -26.65
C ALA A 416 -12.84 -12.66 -25.48
N VAL A 417 -13.14 -12.22 -24.24
CA VAL A 417 -13.01 -13.02 -23.03
C VAL A 417 -14.18 -12.74 -22.06
N PRO A 418 -14.49 -13.65 -21.11
CA PRO A 418 -15.51 -13.44 -20.08
C PRO A 418 -15.28 -12.17 -19.24
N SER A 419 -16.28 -11.76 -18.46
CA SER A 419 -16.21 -10.59 -17.57
C SER A 419 -15.10 -10.71 -16.51
N ASP A 420 -14.90 -11.91 -15.96
CA ASP A 420 -13.77 -12.26 -15.06
C ASP A 420 -12.97 -13.40 -15.70
N PRO A 421 -12.03 -13.10 -16.60
CA PRO A 421 -11.27 -14.10 -17.32
C PRO A 421 -10.25 -14.77 -16.42
N ASP A 422 -10.03 -16.06 -16.60
CA ASP A 422 -8.92 -16.75 -15.99
C ASP A 422 -7.60 -16.53 -16.77
N PHE A 423 -6.52 -17.18 -16.34
CA PHE A 423 -5.22 -17.03 -17.01
C PHE A 423 -5.23 -17.65 -18.41
N GLU A 424 -5.92 -18.79 -18.58
CA GLU A 424 -5.98 -19.50 -19.86
C GLU A 424 -6.82 -18.75 -20.89
N ASP A 425 -7.95 -18.15 -20.46
CA ASP A 425 -8.75 -17.27 -21.30
C ASP A 425 -7.92 -16.13 -21.88
N MET A 426 -7.13 -15.47 -21.01
CA MET A 426 -6.28 -14.35 -21.42
C MET A 426 -5.11 -14.82 -22.27
N ARG A 427 -4.47 -15.95 -21.93
CA ARG A 427 -3.37 -16.52 -22.69
C ARG A 427 -3.83 -16.90 -24.10
N LEU A 428 -4.99 -17.56 -24.21
CA LEU A 428 -5.58 -17.93 -25.50
C LEU A 428 -5.88 -16.69 -26.37
N ALA A 429 -6.48 -15.65 -25.79
CA ALA A 429 -6.82 -14.43 -26.51
C ALA A 429 -5.56 -13.65 -26.93
N VAL A 430 -4.65 -13.37 -25.98
CA VAL A 430 -3.54 -12.42 -26.14
C VAL A 430 -2.30 -13.05 -26.79
N CYS A 431 -1.96 -14.30 -26.40
CA CYS A 431 -0.73 -14.96 -26.84
C CYS A 431 -0.97 -15.86 -28.06
N VAL A 432 -1.99 -16.70 -28.00
CA VAL A 432 -2.28 -17.67 -29.07
C VAL A 432 -2.98 -16.99 -30.25
N LYS A 433 -4.15 -16.40 -30.02
CA LYS A 433 -4.91 -15.67 -31.06
C LYS A 433 -4.33 -14.32 -31.42
N ARG A 434 -3.41 -13.78 -30.60
CA ARG A 434 -2.75 -12.48 -30.77
C ARG A 434 -3.74 -11.32 -30.92
N LEU A 435 -4.89 -11.42 -30.25
CA LEU A 435 -5.90 -10.37 -30.27
C LEU A 435 -5.39 -9.12 -29.55
N ARG A 436 -5.89 -7.97 -29.99
CA ARG A 436 -5.74 -6.67 -29.33
C ARG A 436 -7.11 -5.99 -29.33
N PRO A 437 -7.39 -5.04 -28.40
CA PRO A 437 -8.64 -4.33 -28.40
C PRO A 437 -8.89 -3.62 -29.73
N ILE A 438 -10.12 -3.69 -30.22
CA ILE A 438 -10.51 -3.11 -31.51
C ILE A 438 -10.40 -1.58 -31.42
N VAL A 439 -9.69 -1.00 -32.41
CA VAL A 439 -9.63 0.45 -32.62
C VAL A 439 -10.83 0.83 -33.52
N PRO A 440 -11.78 1.66 -33.02
CA PRO A 440 -12.94 2.06 -33.80
C PRO A 440 -12.55 2.86 -35.06
N ALA A 441 -13.16 2.59 -36.21
CA ALA A 441 -12.85 3.25 -37.47
C ALA A 441 -13.03 4.79 -37.41
N ARG A 442 -13.94 5.29 -36.58
CA ARG A 442 -14.14 6.74 -36.42
C ARG A 442 -12.88 7.48 -35.89
N TRP A 443 -11.96 6.78 -35.20
CA TRP A 443 -10.75 7.40 -34.69
C TRP A 443 -9.77 7.79 -35.82
N GLU A 444 -9.88 7.18 -36.99
CA GLU A 444 -9.07 7.53 -38.17
C GLU A 444 -9.38 8.94 -38.69
N ASN A 445 -10.61 9.40 -38.49
CA ASN A 445 -11.07 10.72 -38.92
C ASN A 445 -10.82 11.83 -37.90
N ASP A 446 -10.32 11.49 -36.71
CA ASP A 446 -10.00 12.44 -35.64
C ASP A 446 -8.49 12.50 -35.41
N PRO A 447 -7.84 13.64 -35.65
CA PRO A 447 -6.37 13.73 -35.59
C PRO A 447 -5.78 13.34 -34.23
N VAL A 448 -6.50 13.65 -33.13
CA VAL A 448 -6.02 13.35 -31.76
C VAL A 448 -6.16 11.86 -31.48
N LEU A 449 -7.34 11.29 -31.73
CA LEU A 449 -7.60 9.86 -31.53
C LEU A 449 -6.75 9.00 -32.47
N PHE A 450 -6.51 9.45 -33.72
CA PHE A 450 -5.62 8.76 -34.65
C PHE A 450 -4.18 8.72 -34.15
N ALA A 451 -3.65 9.85 -33.64
CA ALA A 451 -2.34 9.88 -33.06
C ALA A 451 -2.22 8.99 -31.81
N LEU A 452 -3.26 9.00 -30.96
CA LEU A 452 -3.32 8.13 -29.77
C LEU A 452 -3.48 6.65 -30.14
N SER A 453 -4.23 6.31 -31.20
CA SER A 453 -4.37 4.93 -31.64
C SER A 453 -3.04 4.33 -32.11
N LYS A 454 -2.23 5.09 -32.82
CA LYS A 454 -0.85 4.70 -33.17
C LYS A 454 0.01 4.48 -31.94
N LEU A 455 -0.02 5.44 -31.01
CA LEU A 455 0.78 5.38 -29.79
C LEU A 455 0.42 4.14 -28.94
N MET A 456 -0.86 3.86 -28.74
CA MET A 456 -1.27 2.68 -27.94
C MET A 456 -0.93 1.37 -28.66
N THR A 457 -1.00 1.34 -29.99
CA THR A 457 -0.61 0.17 -30.80
C THR A 457 0.87 -0.16 -30.64
N GLU A 458 1.73 0.85 -30.57
CA GLU A 458 3.14 0.67 -30.26
C GLU A 458 3.37 0.24 -28.80
N CYS A 459 2.57 0.76 -27.84
CA CYS A 459 2.67 0.36 -26.43
C CYS A 459 2.31 -1.12 -26.21
N TRP A 460 1.26 -1.65 -26.83
CA TRP A 460 0.83 -3.04 -26.65
C TRP A 460 1.36 -4.03 -27.70
N HIS A 461 2.48 -3.67 -28.34
CA HIS A 461 3.11 -4.55 -29.31
C HIS A 461 3.44 -5.92 -28.72
N GLY A 462 3.31 -7.00 -29.55
CA GLY A 462 3.57 -8.36 -29.10
C GLY A 462 5.00 -8.60 -28.63
N ASN A 463 5.99 -7.99 -29.34
CA ASN A 463 7.39 -8.04 -28.93
C ASN A 463 7.65 -6.91 -27.92
N PRO A 464 8.07 -7.22 -26.66
CA PRO A 464 8.35 -6.22 -25.64
C PRO A 464 9.42 -5.20 -26.04
N ALA A 465 10.48 -5.63 -26.74
CA ALA A 465 11.64 -4.80 -27.08
C ALA A 465 11.32 -3.62 -28.02
N VAL A 466 10.20 -3.68 -28.75
CA VAL A 466 9.80 -2.59 -29.67
C VAL A 466 8.72 -1.68 -29.08
N ARG A 467 8.26 -1.95 -27.87
CA ARG A 467 7.28 -1.09 -27.18
C ARG A 467 7.90 0.27 -26.86
N LEU A 468 7.07 1.31 -26.88
CA LEU A 468 7.49 2.63 -26.46
C LEU A 468 7.87 2.66 -24.98
N THR A 469 8.92 3.40 -24.65
CA THR A 469 9.23 3.70 -23.26
C THR A 469 8.27 4.77 -22.70
N ALA A 470 8.05 4.77 -21.39
CA ALA A 470 7.19 5.76 -20.74
C ALA A 470 7.61 7.21 -21.02
N LEU A 471 8.92 7.48 -21.06
CA LEU A 471 9.45 8.80 -21.40
C LEU A 471 9.11 9.20 -22.85
N ARG A 472 9.14 8.26 -23.79
CA ARG A 472 8.75 8.51 -25.17
C ARG A 472 7.28 8.85 -25.29
N VAL A 473 6.41 8.08 -24.58
CA VAL A 473 4.98 8.34 -24.51
C VAL A 473 4.72 9.72 -23.92
N LYS A 474 5.35 10.07 -22.79
CA LYS A 474 5.25 11.40 -22.17
C LYS A 474 5.61 12.53 -23.15
N LYS A 475 6.73 12.41 -23.87
CA LYS A 475 7.15 13.42 -24.87
C LYS A 475 6.15 13.56 -26.01
N THR A 476 5.58 12.45 -26.50
CA THR A 476 4.58 12.47 -27.57
C THR A 476 3.29 13.13 -27.10
N MET A 477 2.83 12.84 -25.86
CA MET A 477 1.66 13.50 -25.26
C MET A 477 1.86 15.02 -25.12
N SER A 478 3.02 15.45 -24.64
CA SER A 478 3.34 16.89 -24.51
C SER A 478 3.26 17.59 -25.87
N LYS A 479 3.73 16.96 -26.95
CA LYS A 479 3.64 17.50 -28.30
C LYS A 479 2.19 17.62 -28.77
N LEU A 480 1.39 16.57 -28.60
CA LEU A 480 -0.03 16.57 -28.96
C LEU A 480 -0.81 17.65 -28.21
N HIS A 481 -0.46 17.92 -26.96
CA HIS A 481 -1.08 18.97 -26.15
C HIS A 481 -0.79 20.37 -26.71
N ILE A 482 0.45 20.64 -27.10
CA ILE A 482 0.86 21.91 -27.71
C ILE A 482 0.18 22.11 -29.07
N ASP A 483 0.23 21.10 -29.94
CA ASP A 483 -0.35 21.16 -31.29
C ASP A 483 -1.88 21.41 -31.25
N ASN A 484 -2.55 20.87 -30.22
CA ASN A 484 -3.99 21.07 -30.04
C ASN A 484 -4.31 22.46 -29.45
N ALA A 485 -3.48 22.98 -28.55
CA ALA A 485 -3.63 24.33 -28.00
C ALA A 485 -3.46 25.43 -29.09
N ILE A 486 -2.53 25.23 -30.02
CA ILE A 486 -2.31 26.16 -31.14
C ILE A 486 -3.47 26.19 -32.13
N LYS A 487 -4.22 25.10 -32.29
CA LYS A 487 -5.38 25.03 -33.19
C LYS A 487 -6.65 25.68 -32.63
N ILE A 488 -6.70 25.99 -31.34
CA ILE A 488 -7.82 26.63 -30.66
C ILE A 488 -7.67 28.17 -30.64
N VAL A 489 -6.51 28.72 -30.98
CA VAL A 489 -6.22 30.14 -31.12
C VAL A 489 -6.34 30.52 -32.60
#